data_b6d96c2f2d0cc3ea93775e6b5bbd981d
#
_entry.id   b6d96c2f2d0cc3ea93775e6b5bbd981d
#
_cell.length_a   1.000
_cell.length_b   1.000
_cell.length_c   1.000
_cell.angle_alpha   90.00
_cell.angle_beta   90.00
_cell.angle_gamma   90.00
#
_symmetry.space_group_name_H-M   'P 1'
#
loop_
_entity.id
_entity.type
_entity.pdbx_description
1 polymer ?
#
loop_
_entity_poly.entity_id
_entity_poly.type
_entity_poly.pdbx_seq_one_letter_code
_entity_poly.pdbx_strand_id
1 'polypeptide(L)'
;MQTIGIGLVLLLVAVVPAFAKPVKVFILAGQSNMEGHARVETFDYIGDDPATAPLLKQMRNADGTPKVCERVWISYLTGENTVKEGKLTAGYGALGRGPKIGPEFTFGLRMEEKLNQPVLLIKTAWGGKSLHTDFRPPSAGEAGPCYRLMIEHVQKVLQDIRRIIPDYDPKQGYEIAGFVWLQGWNDLVDAKVYPKRAEPGGYALYSELLAKFIRDVRKDLPAPDLPFVIGVLGVGGMEAKGHIVNFREAMAAPAALPEFKGRVVAVPTAPFWDARLAAIDAKLGQIKAKRQQLGKQVQEGKLTKEEADRQAKELAAKLITPEDEALWKRGASNAGYHYLGCAKTFALMGRAFADALLPLQKP
;
A
#
# COMPACT_ATOMS: atom_id res chain seq x y z
N MET A 1 77.18 -20.14 0.16
CA MET A 1 76.25 -18.97 0.14
C MET A 1 75.00 -19.38 -0.60
N GLN A 2 73.93 -19.75 0.12
CA GLN A 2 72.65 -20.11 -0.47
C GLN A 2 71.80 -18.88 -0.43
N THR A 3 71.35 -18.40 -1.57
CA THR A 3 70.41 -17.30 -1.72
C THR A 3 68.96 -17.83 -1.63
N ILE A 4 68.24 -17.44 -0.59
CA ILE A 4 66.82 -17.73 -0.39
C ILE A 4 66.04 -16.69 -1.16
N GLY A 5 65.37 -17.09 -2.27
CA GLY A 5 64.45 -16.27 -3.00
C GLY A 5 63.07 -16.18 -2.29
N ILE A 6 62.71 -15.01 -1.82
CA ILE A 6 61.37 -14.74 -1.27
C ILE A 6 60.41 -14.49 -2.43
N GLY A 7 59.56 -15.49 -2.73
CA GLY A 7 58.47 -15.33 -3.70
C GLY A 7 57.31 -14.53 -3.10
N LEU A 8 57.07 -13.35 -3.64
CA LEU A 8 55.91 -12.50 -3.30
C LEU A 8 54.65 -13.08 -3.97
N VAL A 9 53.79 -13.73 -3.20
CA VAL A 9 52.46 -14.18 -3.66
C VAL A 9 51.51 -12.99 -3.62
N LEU A 10 51.26 -12.40 -4.78
CA LEU A 10 50.19 -11.39 -4.94
C LEU A 10 48.83 -12.10 -4.88
N LEU A 11 48.12 -11.96 -3.75
CA LEU A 11 46.71 -12.33 -3.65
C LEU A 11 45.90 -11.31 -4.47
N LEU A 12 45.48 -11.67 -5.68
CA LEU A 12 44.45 -10.96 -6.42
C LEU A 12 43.10 -11.18 -5.69
N VAL A 13 42.68 -10.20 -4.86
CA VAL A 13 41.33 -10.14 -4.36
C VAL A 13 40.44 -9.75 -5.54
N ALA A 14 39.78 -10.73 -6.14
CA ALA A 14 38.73 -10.49 -7.12
C ALA A 14 37.60 -9.72 -6.40
N VAL A 15 37.50 -8.44 -6.65
CA VAL A 15 36.32 -7.67 -6.26
C VAL A 15 35.16 -8.18 -7.12
N VAL A 16 34.39 -9.12 -6.58
CA VAL A 16 33.12 -9.55 -7.18
C VAL A 16 32.23 -8.33 -7.21
N PRO A 17 31.73 -7.90 -8.36
CA PRO A 17 30.81 -6.76 -8.40
C PRO A 17 29.63 -7.05 -7.48
N ALA A 18 29.24 -6.07 -6.66
CA ALA A 18 28.27 -6.22 -5.58
C ALA A 18 26.91 -6.80 -6.04
N PHE A 19 26.59 -6.68 -7.34
CA PHE A 19 25.36 -7.22 -7.94
C PHE A 19 25.66 -7.82 -9.32
N ALA A 20 25.61 -9.15 -9.42
CA ALA A 20 25.78 -9.86 -10.70
C ALA A 20 24.47 -9.96 -11.51
N LYS A 21 23.32 -9.52 -10.96
CA LYS A 21 21.98 -9.65 -11.55
C LYS A 21 21.34 -8.29 -11.78
N PRO A 22 20.45 -8.15 -12.81
CA PRO A 22 19.74 -6.91 -13.08
C PRO A 22 18.88 -6.48 -11.87
N VAL A 23 18.65 -5.18 -11.75
CA VAL A 23 17.73 -4.64 -10.72
C VAL A 23 16.31 -5.02 -11.08
N LYS A 24 15.60 -5.67 -10.17
CA LYS A 24 14.15 -5.91 -10.30
C LYS A 24 13.38 -4.67 -9.87
N VAL A 25 12.63 -4.09 -10.79
CA VAL A 25 11.83 -2.89 -10.56
C VAL A 25 10.36 -3.26 -10.37
N PHE A 26 9.78 -2.86 -9.27
CA PHE A 26 8.35 -3.01 -9.01
C PHE A 26 7.68 -1.64 -8.86
N ILE A 27 6.57 -1.44 -9.53
CA ILE A 27 5.80 -0.20 -9.49
C ILE A 27 4.60 -0.40 -8.56
N LEU A 28 4.44 0.49 -7.58
CA LEU A 28 3.33 0.47 -6.62
C LEU A 28 2.52 1.76 -6.81
N ALA A 29 1.32 1.66 -7.35
CA ALA A 29 0.51 2.83 -7.67
C ALA A 29 -0.90 2.75 -7.06
N GLY A 30 -1.48 3.90 -6.76
CA GLY A 30 -2.83 3.98 -6.22
C GLY A 30 -3.15 5.26 -5.48
N GLN A 31 -4.10 5.17 -4.55
CA GLN A 31 -4.52 6.31 -3.74
C GLN A 31 -4.04 6.18 -2.27
N SER A 32 -4.72 6.85 -1.34
CA SER A 32 -4.34 6.93 0.08
C SER A 32 -4.01 5.58 0.73
N ASN A 33 -4.66 4.49 0.36
CA ASN A 33 -4.33 3.16 0.88
C ASN A 33 -3.00 2.62 0.30
N MET A 34 -2.59 3.04 -0.90
CA MET A 34 -1.25 2.78 -1.40
C MET A 34 -0.24 3.78 -0.78
N GLU A 35 -0.62 5.05 -0.53
CA GLU A 35 0.25 5.92 0.27
C GLU A 35 0.60 5.27 1.61
N GLY A 36 -0.39 4.71 2.29
CA GLY A 36 -0.24 4.02 3.58
C GLY A 36 -0.38 4.94 4.79
N HIS A 37 -1.38 4.67 5.60
CA HIS A 37 -1.74 5.52 6.74
C HIS A 37 -1.50 4.85 8.10
N ALA A 38 -0.81 3.72 8.14
CA ALA A 38 -0.51 3.03 9.39
C ALA A 38 0.73 3.61 10.06
N ARG A 39 0.59 4.14 11.27
CA ARG A 39 1.72 4.67 12.04
C ARG A 39 2.58 3.55 12.61
N VAL A 40 3.88 3.77 12.63
CA VAL A 40 4.87 2.84 13.21
C VAL A 40 4.60 2.54 14.68
N GLU A 41 4.00 3.47 15.42
CA GLU A 41 3.60 3.28 16.82
C GLU A 41 2.60 2.12 17.01
N THR A 42 1.90 1.66 15.95
CA THR A 42 0.98 0.52 16.01
C THR A 42 1.65 -0.82 15.65
N PHE A 43 2.97 -0.88 15.49
CA PHE A 43 3.68 -2.11 15.14
C PHE A 43 3.54 -3.21 16.20
N ASP A 44 3.54 -2.84 17.50
CA ASP A 44 3.41 -3.81 18.58
C ASP A 44 2.15 -4.67 18.50
N TYR A 45 1.08 -4.11 17.93
CA TYR A 45 -0.17 -4.82 17.73
C TYR A 45 -0.04 -6.02 16.76
N ILE A 46 0.95 -5.98 15.85
CA ILE A 46 1.26 -7.12 14.96
C ILE A 46 1.72 -8.33 15.77
N GLY A 47 2.44 -8.08 16.88
CA GLY A 47 2.99 -9.12 17.75
C GLY A 47 1.97 -9.74 18.72
N ASP A 48 0.81 -9.12 18.90
CA ASP A 48 -0.24 -9.63 19.81
C ASP A 48 -0.93 -10.90 19.28
N ASP A 49 -0.79 -11.14 17.97
CA ASP A 49 -1.33 -12.34 17.32
C ASP A 49 -0.16 -13.28 16.98
N PRO A 50 -0.17 -14.53 17.53
CA PRO A 50 0.89 -15.51 17.24
C PRO A 50 1.09 -15.78 15.74
N ALA A 51 0.04 -15.65 14.93
CA ALA A 51 0.13 -15.84 13.48
C ALA A 51 0.90 -14.72 12.77
N THR A 52 0.89 -13.49 13.32
CA THR A 52 1.57 -12.33 12.73
C THR A 52 2.83 -11.91 13.50
N ALA A 53 3.08 -12.45 14.69
CA ALA A 53 4.29 -12.16 15.47
C ALA A 53 5.61 -12.43 14.69
N PRO A 54 5.74 -13.48 13.86
CA PRO A 54 6.92 -13.67 13.01
C PRO A 54 7.12 -12.54 11.99
N LEU A 55 6.03 -11.94 11.49
CA LEU A 55 6.09 -10.80 10.58
C LEU A 55 6.64 -9.55 11.28
N LEU A 56 6.22 -9.29 12.52
CA LEU A 56 6.80 -8.20 13.32
C LEU A 56 8.31 -8.34 13.49
N LYS A 57 8.81 -9.56 13.74
CA LYS A 57 10.25 -9.85 13.84
C LYS A 57 11.00 -9.54 12.55
N GLN A 58 10.36 -9.71 11.39
CA GLN A 58 10.94 -9.32 10.09
C GLN A 58 10.96 -7.81 9.87
N MET A 59 10.03 -7.08 10.50
CA MET A 59 9.87 -5.63 10.34
C MET A 59 10.74 -4.80 11.28
N ARG A 60 11.30 -5.40 12.34
CA ARG A 60 12.07 -4.72 13.39
C ARG A 60 13.43 -5.33 13.63
N ASN A 61 14.37 -4.50 14.04
CA ASN A 61 15.64 -4.90 14.62
C ASN A 61 15.45 -5.30 16.11
N ALA A 62 16.48 -5.88 16.72
CA ALA A 62 16.45 -6.29 18.13
C ALA A 62 16.25 -5.11 19.11
N ASP A 63 16.67 -3.91 18.74
CA ASP A 63 16.49 -2.68 19.50
C ASP A 63 15.09 -2.05 19.35
N GLY A 64 14.19 -2.69 18.60
CA GLY A 64 12.84 -2.21 18.33
C GLY A 64 12.71 -1.19 17.19
N THR A 65 13.80 -0.74 16.59
CA THR A 65 13.76 0.16 15.45
C THR A 65 13.26 -0.56 14.20
N PRO A 66 12.59 0.14 13.24
CA PRO A 66 12.23 -0.47 11.96
C PRO A 66 13.46 -0.96 11.20
N LYS A 67 13.34 -2.15 10.61
CA LYS A 67 14.38 -2.71 9.77
C LYS A 67 14.63 -1.82 8.54
N VAL A 68 15.89 -1.64 8.15
CA VAL A 68 16.30 -1.07 6.88
C VAL A 68 16.69 -2.22 5.96
N CYS A 69 16.09 -2.29 4.78
CA CYS A 69 16.47 -3.30 3.78
C CYS A 69 17.88 -3.05 3.26
N GLU A 70 18.62 -4.11 3.06
CA GLU A 70 19.99 -4.03 2.53
C GLU A 70 20.01 -3.88 1.00
N ARG A 71 19.08 -4.58 0.31
CA ARG A 71 19.02 -4.69 -1.14
C ARG A 71 17.73 -4.18 -1.77
N VAL A 72 16.92 -3.43 -1.00
CA VAL A 72 15.71 -2.79 -1.52
C VAL A 72 15.79 -1.29 -1.36
N TRP A 73 15.60 -0.59 -2.45
CA TRP A 73 15.49 0.87 -2.50
C TRP A 73 14.09 1.27 -2.94
N ILE A 74 13.75 2.51 -2.67
CA ILE A 74 12.46 3.09 -3.05
C ILE A 74 12.63 4.52 -3.55
N SER A 75 11.90 4.85 -4.63
CA SER A 75 11.58 6.22 -5.02
C SER A 75 10.08 6.41 -4.91
N TYR A 76 9.65 7.32 -4.06
CA TYR A 76 8.25 7.57 -3.77
C TYR A 76 7.87 9.00 -4.15
N LEU A 77 7.03 9.15 -5.17
CA LEU A 77 6.39 10.41 -5.54
C LEU A 77 5.03 10.52 -4.85
N THR A 78 4.86 11.56 -4.05
CA THR A 78 3.61 11.89 -3.35
C THR A 78 3.42 13.40 -3.27
N GLY A 79 2.18 13.84 -2.95
CA GLY A 79 1.85 15.26 -3.02
C GLY A 79 2.04 15.82 -4.42
N GLU A 80 2.18 17.13 -4.57
CA GLU A 80 2.28 17.72 -5.91
C GLU A 80 3.66 17.52 -6.56
N ASN A 81 4.74 17.53 -5.78
CA ASN A 81 6.11 17.34 -6.30
C ASN A 81 7.08 16.76 -5.28
N THR A 82 6.59 16.13 -4.22
CA THR A 82 7.47 15.59 -3.19
C THR A 82 7.97 14.21 -3.59
N VAL A 83 9.28 14.08 -3.73
CA VAL A 83 9.95 12.79 -3.95
C VAL A 83 10.75 12.42 -2.72
N LYS A 84 10.56 11.21 -2.21
CA LYS A 84 11.34 10.62 -1.12
C LYS A 84 12.04 9.37 -1.62
N GLU A 85 13.35 9.29 -1.42
CA GLU A 85 14.19 8.22 -1.97
C GLU A 85 15.18 7.68 -0.95
N GLY A 86 15.62 6.45 -1.15
CA GLY A 86 16.64 5.81 -0.33
C GLY A 86 16.44 4.32 -0.15
N LYS A 87 17.16 3.73 0.79
CA LYS A 87 16.91 2.34 1.21
C LYS A 87 15.54 2.21 1.84
N LEU A 88 14.85 1.12 1.52
CA LEU A 88 13.52 0.88 2.06
C LEU A 88 13.56 0.61 3.56
N THR A 89 12.74 1.35 4.29
CA THR A 89 12.45 1.18 5.73
C THR A 89 11.04 1.68 6.00
N ALA A 90 10.57 1.63 7.24
CA ALA A 90 9.34 2.31 7.62
C ALA A 90 9.46 3.84 7.47
N GLY A 91 8.35 4.50 7.11
CA GLY A 91 8.33 5.96 6.91
C GLY A 91 8.10 6.39 5.46
N TYR A 92 7.91 5.46 4.53
CA TYR A 92 7.48 5.74 3.16
C TYR A 92 5.95 5.69 2.99
N GLY A 93 5.20 5.82 4.09
CA GLY A 93 3.76 6.06 4.06
C GLY A 93 3.38 7.50 3.73
N ALA A 94 2.09 7.82 3.89
CA ALA A 94 1.53 9.15 3.67
C ALA A 94 2.24 10.23 4.50
N LEU A 95 2.46 11.39 3.90
CA LEU A 95 3.07 12.54 4.56
C LEU A 95 2.28 12.97 5.81
N GLY A 96 2.92 13.72 6.69
CA GLY A 96 2.35 14.30 7.88
C GLY A 96 2.77 13.58 9.16
N ARG A 97 1.95 13.67 10.19
CA ARG A 97 2.27 13.35 11.58
C ARG A 97 2.86 11.94 11.79
N GLY A 98 4.14 11.87 12.12
CA GLY A 98 4.87 10.64 12.45
C GLY A 98 5.19 9.73 11.25
N PRO A 99 6.11 8.78 11.41
CA PRO A 99 6.44 7.82 10.37
C PRO A 99 5.29 6.82 10.17
N LYS A 100 4.96 6.55 8.91
CA LYS A 100 3.89 5.63 8.51
C LYS A 100 4.40 4.63 7.51
N ILE A 101 3.67 3.52 7.40
CA ILE A 101 3.83 2.52 6.34
C ILE A 101 2.54 2.38 5.54
N GLY A 102 2.69 2.00 4.29
CA GLY A 102 1.70 1.36 3.46
C GLY A 102 2.12 -0.08 3.16
N PRO A 103 1.60 -0.67 2.06
CA PRO A 103 1.98 -2.02 1.65
C PRO A 103 3.45 -2.14 1.24
N GLU A 104 4.10 -1.04 0.84
CA GLU A 104 5.47 -1.04 0.31
C GLU A 104 6.50 -1.66 1.24
N PHE A 105 6.35 -1.47 2.56
CA PHE A 105 7.38 -1.89 3.51
C PHE A 105 7.54 -3.42 3.56
N THR A 106 6.46 -4.13 3.83
CA THR A 106 6.50 -5.60 3.89
C THR A 106 6.54 -6.25 2.50
N PHE A 107 6.05 -5.57 1.46
CA PHE A 107 6.29 -5.96 0.08
C PHE A 107 7.79 -6.03 -0.21
N GLY A 108 8.53 -4.96 0.10
CA GLY A 108 9.97 -4.92 -0.11
C GLY A 108 10.73 -5.92 0.74
N LEU A 109 10.40 -6.06 2.03
CA LEU A 109 11.00 -7.09 2.91
C LEU A 109 10.81 -8.50 2.33
N ARG A 110 9.62 -8.81 1.79
CA ARG A 110 9.33 -10.10 1.19
C ARG A 110 10.09 -10.33 -0.11
N MET A 111 10.21 -9.28 -0.96
CA MET A 111 11.01 -9.34 -2.18
C MET A 111 12.49 -9.52 -1.86
N GLU A 112 13.02 -8.83 -0.85
CA GLU A 112 14.41 -9.02 -0.38
C GLU A 112 14.70 -10.46 0.08
N GLU A 113 13.74 -11.05 0.81
CA GLU A 113 13.83 -12.44 1.28
C GLU A 113 13.87 -13.45 0.12
N LYS A 114 13.07 -13.21 -0.93
CA LYS A 114 12.83 -14.20 -2.00
C LYS A 114 13.71 -14.00 -3.24
N LEU A 115 14.07 -12.77 -3.54
CA LEU A 115 14.82 -12.43 -4.74
C LEU A 115 16.29 -12.14 -4.39
N ASN A 116 17.18 -13.04 -4.44
CA ASN A 116 18.59 -12.79 -4.11
C ASN A 116 19.27 -11.84 -5.13
N GLN A 117 18.73 -10.62 -5.28
CA GLN A 117 19.17 -9.55 -6.18
C GLN A 117 18.64 -8.19 -5.75
N PRO A 118 19.19 -7.06 -6.28
CA PRO A 118 18.70 -5.71 -5.96
C PRO A 118 17.26 -5.50 -6.41
N VAL A 119 16.51 -4.78 -5.59
CA VAL A 119 15.10 -4.42 -5.85
C VAL A 119 14.94 -2.91 -5.76
N LEU A 120 14.25 -2.32 -6.74
CA LEU A 120 13.82 -0.92 -6.72
C LEU A 120 12.31 -0.86 -6.73
N LEU A 121 11.74 -0.25 -5.70
CA LEU A 121 10.32 0.10 -5.66
C LEU A 121 10.14 1.52 -6.22
N ILE A 122 9.27 1.68 -7.21
CA ILE A 122 8.84 3.00 -7.67
C ILE A 122 7.39 3.15 -7.22
N LYS A 123 7.18 4.00 -6.22
CA LYS A 123 5.87 4.20 -5.62
C LYS A 123 5.29 5.53 -6.06
N THR A 124 4.04 5.52 -6.55
CA THR A 124 3.30 6.71 -6.95
C THR A 124 1.89 6.62 -6.39
N ALA A 125 1.58 7.44 -5.39
CA ALA A 125 0.28 7.37 -4.74
C ALA A 125 -0.15 8.74 -4.18
N TRP A 126 -1.43 9.06 -4.35
CA TRP A 126 -2.01 10.32 -3.91
C TRP A 126 -3.40 10.11 -3.30
N GLY A 127 -3.64 10.70 -2.13
CA GLY A 127 -4.92 10.65 -1.45
C GLY A 127 -6.06 11.27 -2.26
N GLY A 128 -7.26 10.72 -2.11
CA GLY A 128 -8.47 11.28 -2.72
C GLY A 128 -8.57 11.15 -4.24
N LYS A 129 -7.80 10.25 -4.88
CA LYS A 129 -7.72 10.10 -6.33
C LYS A 129 -8.54 8.93 -6.87
N SER A 130 -9.26 9.16 -7.98
CA SER A 130 -10.11 8.18 -8.66
C SER A 130 -9.46 7.61 -9.91
N LEU A 131 -9.87 6.40 -10.30
CA LEU A 131 -9.51 5.83 -11.60
C LEU A 131 -10.24 6.57 -12.74
N HIS A 132 -11.50 6.89 -12.52
CA HIS A 132 -12.35 7.53 -13.52
C HIS A 132 -11.80 8.89 -14.00
N THR A 133 -11.19 9.68 -13.14
CA THR A 133 -10.72 11.04 -13.46
C THR A 133 -9.21 11.16 -13.36
N ASP A 134 -8.64 10.88 -12.18
CA ASP A 134 -7.24 11.21 -11.89
C ASP A 134 -6.25 10.25 -12.54
N PHE A 135 -6.57 8.95 -12.54
CA PHE A 135 -5.77 7.90 -13.19
C PHE A 135 -6.38 7.41 -14.50
N ARG A 136 -7.26 8.19 -15.13
CA ARG A 136 -7.89 7.80 -16.41
C ARG A 136 -6.83 7.39 -17.41
N PRO A 137 -6.93 6.16 -17.99
CA PRO A 137 -5.98 5.72 -18.99
C PRO A 137 -6.18 6.44 -20.31
N PRO A 138 -5.12 6.67 -21.12
CA PRO A 138 -5.20 7.37 -22.41
C PRO A 138 -6.21 6.78 -23.38
N SER A 139 -6.35 5.45 -23.43
CA SER A 139 -7.32 4.77 -24.30
C SER A 139 -8.79 4.98 -23.89
N ALA A 140 -9.05 5.62 -22.76
CA ALA A 140 -10.39 6.02 -22.31
C ALA A 140 -10.72 7.49 -22.56
N GLY A 141 -9.84 8.24 -23.24
CA GLY A 141 -9.97 9.67 -23.53
C GLY A 141 -8.75 10.46 -23.06
N GLU A 142 -8.95 11.71 -22.60
CA GLU A 142 -7.83 12.48 -22.05
C GLU A 142 -7.25 11.78 -20.82
N ALA A 143 -5.94 11.56 -20.84
CA ALA A 143 -5.23 10.90 -19.74
C ALA A 143 -5.32 11.72 -18.44
N GLY A 144 -5.62 11.06 -17.35
CA GLY A 144 -5.69 11.68 -16.03
C GLY A 144 -4.33 12.23 -15.56
N PRO A 145 -4.32 13.30 -14.76
CA PRO A 145 -3.07 13.92 -14.32
C PRO A 145 -2.20 12.96 -13.50
N CYS A 146 -2.79 12.12 -12.64
CA CYS A 146 -2.03 11.14 -11.86
C CYS A 146 -1.49 10.00 -12.72
N TYR A 147 -2.20 9.61 -13.80
CA TYR A 147 -1.67 8.66 -14.78
C TYR A 147 -0.39 9.20 -15.43
N ARG A 148 -0.44 10.44 -15.94
CA ARG A 148 0.73 11.09 -16.57
C ARG A 148 1.91 11.20 -15.60
N LEU A 149 1.67 11.74 -14.40
CA LEU A 149 2.72 11.88 -13.36
C LEU A 149 3.33 10.53 -12.96
N MET A 150 2.52 9.47 -12.89
CA MET A 150 3.00 8.12 -12.59
C MET A 150 3.96 7.63 -13.68
N ILE A 151 3.57 7.70 -14.94
CA ILE A 151 4.42 7.26 -16.07
C ILE A 151 5.70 8.10 -16.16
N GLU A 152 5.59 9.42 -16.06
CA GLU A 152 6.73 10.34 -16.08
C GLU A 152 7.71 10.05 -14.94
N HIS A 153 7.21 9.81 -13.73
CA HIS A 153 8.06 9.49 -12.59
C HIS A 153 8.79 8.16 -12.77
N VAL A 154 8.09 7.12 -13.24
CA VAL A 154 8.70 5.82 -13.54
C VAL A 154 9.81 5.98 -14.57
N GLN A 155 9.55 6.67 -15.69
CA GLN A 155 10.54 6.91 -16.74
C GLN A 155 11.75 7.70 -16.22
N LYS A 156 11.52 8.75 -15.44
CA LYS A 156 12.59 9.56 -14.82
C LYS A 156 13.48 8.74 -13.89
N VAL A 157 12.88 7.87 -13.07
CA VAL A 157 13.64 6.98 -12.16
C VAL A 157 14.46 5.96 -12.95
N LEU A 158 13.89 5.37 -14.00
CA LEU A 158 14.58 4.39 -14.84
C LEU A 158 15.73 4.97 -15.66
N GLN A 159 15.68 6.27 -15.99
CA GLN A 159 16.77 6.97 -16.67
C GLN A 159 17.98 7.21 -15.76
N ASP A 160 17.79 7.29 -14.44
CA ASP A 160 18.88 7.57 -13.50
C ASP A 160 18.73 6.73 -12.20
N ILE A 161 18.83 5.41 -12.35
CA ILE A 161 18.75 4.45 -11.23
C ILE A 161 19.91 4.67 -10.25
N ARG A 162 21.09 5.09 -10.74
CA ARG A 162 22.29 5.31 -9.92
C ARG A 162 22.09 6.38 -8.85
N ARG A 163 21.22 7.35 -9.09
CA ARG A 163 20.84 8.36 -8.08
C ARG A 163 20.22 7.73 -6.82
N ILE A 164 19.55 6.58 -6.96
CA ILE A 164 18.85 5.90 -5.88
C ILE A 164 19.65 4.71 -5.38
N ILE A 165 20.28 3.98 -6.30
CA ILE A 165 21.14 2.80 -6.04
C ILE A 165 22.57 3.17 -6.43
N PRO A 166 23.42 3.65 -5.51
CA PRO A 166 24.77 4.14 -5.85
C PRO A 166 25.64 3.13 -6.59
N ASP A 167 25.50 1.83 -6.22
CA ASP A 167 26.28 0.73 -6.78
C ASP A 167 25.64 0.12 -8.04
N TYR A 168 24.65 0.77 -8.65
CA TYR A 168 24.02 0.29 -9.87
C TYR A 168 25.01 0.30 -11.05
N ASP A 169 25.19 -0.86 -11.67
CA ASP A 169 25.93 -0.99 -12.91
C ASP A 169 25.00 -1.04 -14.12
N PRO A 170 25.02 -0.02 -15.02
CA PRO A 170 24.20 -0.02 -16.22
C PRO A 170 24.38 -1.23 -17.14
N LYS A 171 25.55 -1.91 -17.08
CA LYS A 171 25.79 -3.13 -17.87
C LYS A 171 24.93 -4.31 -17.42
N GLN A 172 24.53 -4.35 -16.15
CA GLN A 172 23.61 -5.36 -15.62
C GLN A 172 22.15 -5.04 -15.95
N GLY A 173 21.84 -3.77 -16.17
CA GLY A 173 20.52 -3.31 -16.54
C GLY A 173 19.49 -3.45 -15.41
N TYR A 174 18.24 -3.32 -15.80
CA TYR A 174 17.07 -3.52 -14.93
C TYR A 174 15.98 -4.28 -15.67
N GLU A 175 15.03 -4.84 -14.91
CA GLU A 175 13.82 -5.46 -15.41
C GLU A 175 12.61 -4.87 -14.68
N ILE A 176 11.61 -4.36 -15.44
CA ILE A 176 10.32 -3.99 -14.85
C ILE A 176 9.57 -5.29 -14.58
N ALA A 177 9.55 -5.70 -13.31
CA ALA A 177 9.21 -7.05 -12.90
C ALA A 177 7.77 -7.19 -12.38
N GLY A 178 7.08 -6.09 -12.08
CA GLY A 178 5.70 -6.16 -11.62
C GLY A 178 5.09 -4.81 -11.30
N PHE A 179 3.77 -4.80 -11.29
CA PHE A 179 2.95 -3.64 -10.94
C PHE A 179 1.92 -4.02 -9.89
N VAL A 180 1.77 -3.19 -8.87
CA VAL A 180 0.74 -3.34 -7.83
C VAL A 180 -0.17 -2.12 -7.85
N TRP A 181 -1.47 -2.37 -8.02
CA TRP A 181 -2.52 -1.36 -8.01
C TRP A 181 -3.36 -1.46 -6.75
N LEU A 182 -3.40 -0.41 -5.93
CA LEU A 182 -4.28 -0.32 -4.76
C LEU A 182 -4.99 1.04 -4.73
N GLN A 183 -6.08 1.13 -5.49
CA GLN A 183 -6.94 2.31 -5.63
C GLN A 183 -8.39 1.83 -5.70
N GLY A 184 -9.35 2.61 -5.20
CA GLY A 184 -10.75 2.26 -5.37
C GLY A 184 -11.72 3.05 -4.47
N TRP A 185 -11.30 3.55 -3.32
CA TRP A 185 -12.23 4.21 -2.39
C TRP A 185 -13.00 5.39 -3.01
N ASN A 186 -12.32 6.23 -3.77
CA ASN A 186 -12.97 7.39 -4.39
C ASN A 186 -14.01 7.00 -5.44
N ASP A 187 -13.73 5.96 -6.24
CA ASP A 187 -14.70 5.42 -7.19
C ASP A 187 -15.85 4.70 -6.45
N LEU A 188 -15.59 3.94 -5.39
CA LEU A 188 -16.61 3.27 -4.58
C LEU A 188 -17.68 4.24 -4.06
N VAL A 189 -17.27 5.43 -3.59
CA VAL A 189 -18.18 6.39 -2.96
C VAL A 189 -18.81 7.38 -3.95
N ASP A 190 -18.34 7.43 -5.19
CA ASP A 190 -18.81 8.37 -6.20
C ASP A 190 -20.16 7.93 -6.84
N ALA A 191 -21.24 8.36 -6.18
CA ALA A 191 -22.59 8.08 -6.69
C ALA A 191 -22.95 8.84 -7.99
N LYS A 192 -22.19 9.87 -8.38
CA LYS A 192 -22.45 10.62 -9.62
C LYS A 192 -21.91 9.85 -10.82
N VAL A 193 -20.71 9.28 -10.68
CA VAL A 193 -20.09 8.45 -11.72
C VAL A 193 -20.74 7.06 -11.77
N TYR A 194 -21.11 6.50 -10.61
CA TYR A 194 -21.69 5.17 -10.48
C TYR A 194 -23.11 5.23 -9.87
N PRO A 195 -24.11 5.78 -10.59
CA PRO A 195 -25.46 5.96 -10.05
C PRO A 195 -26.18 4.64 -9.73
N LYS A 196 -25.82 3.56 -10.41
CA LYS A 196 -26.35 2.19 -10.23
C LYS A 196 -25.53 1.31 -9.30
N ARG A 197 -24.64 1.88 -8.49
CA ARG A 197 -23.69 1.15 -7.64
C ARG A 197 -24.33 0.11 -6.72
N ALA A 198 -25.59 0.25 -6.35
CA ALA A 198 -26.33 -0.72 -5.53
C ALA A 198 -26.74 -1.97 -6.32
N GLU A 199 -26.77 -1.90 -7.65
CA GLU A 199 -27.14 -3.02 -8.52
C GLU A 199 -25.92 -3.89 -8.87
N PRO A 200 -26.10 -5.21 -9.14
CA PRO A 200 -25.05 -6.03 -9.75
C PRO A 200 -24.56 -5.39 -11.07
N GLY A 201 -23.24 -5.35 -11.27
CA GLY A 201 -22.64 -4.70 -12.45
C GLY A 201 -22.65 -3.16 -12.41
N GLY A 202 -23.16 -2.53 -11.36
CA GLY A 202 -23.25 -1.07 -11.26
C GLY A 202 -21.91 -0.32 -11.28
N TYR A 203 -20.79 -1.07 -11.20
CA TYR A 203 -19.42 -0.57 -11.35
C TYR A 203 -18.71 -1.09 -12.62
N ALA A 204 -19.44 -1.51 -13.65
CA ALA A 204 -18.86 -2.02 -14.89
C ALA A 204 -17.84 -1.05 -15.52
N LEU A 205 -18.12 0.26 -15.48
CA LEU A 205 -17.20 1.30 -15.93
C LEU A 205 -15.84 1.22 -15.22
N TYR A 206 -15.80 0.93 -13.91
CA TYR A 206 -14.53 0.77 -13.19
C TYR A 206 -13.71 -0.40 -13.77
N SER A 207 -14.36 -1.54 -13.99
CA SER A 207 -13.70 -2.73 -14.60
C SER A 207 -13.14 -2.43 -15.99
N GLU A 208 -13.91 -1.74 -16.82
CA GLU A 208 -13.48 -1.33 -18.16
C GLU A 208 -12.28 -0.39 -18.12
N LEU A 209 -12.33 0.63 -17.25
CA LEU A 209 -11.23 1.58 -17.07
C LEU A 209 -9.97 0.90 -16.52
N LEU A 210 -10.12 -0.04 -15.58
CA LEU A 210 -8.98 -0.77 -15.03
C LEU A 210 -8.35 -1.70 -16.07
N ALA A 211 -9.15 -2.36 -16.90
CA ALA A 211 -8.62 -3.17 -18.00
C ALA A 211 -7.86 -2.30 -19.03
N LYS A 212 -8.38 -1.12 -19.38
CA LYS A 212 -7.69 -0.15 -20.23
C LYS A 212 -6.40 0.35 -19.58
N PHE A 213 -6.45 0.68 -18.28
CA PHE A 213 -5.30 1.11 -17.50
C PHE A 213 -4.14 0.08 -17.56
N ILE A 214 -4.44 -1.20 -17.38
CA ILE A 214 -3.44 -2.27 -17.46
C ILE A 214 -2.81 -2.34 -18.84
N ARG A 215 -3.61 -2.25 -19.93
CA ARG A 215 -3.10 -2.26 -21.31
C ARG A 215 -2.23 -1.04 -21.59
N ASP A 216 -2.68 0.15 -21.18
CA ASP A 216 -1.97 1.40 -21.43
C ASP A 216 -0.65 1.46 -20.63
N VAL A 217 -0.64 1.04 -19.35
CA VAL A 217 0.59 0.94 -18.56
C VAL A 217 1.60 -0.02 -19.24
N ARG A 218 1.17 -1.16 -19.74
CA ARG A 218 2.03 -2.12 -20.47
C ARG A 218 2.59 -1.54 -21.78
N LYS A 219 1.84 -0.66 -22.43
CA LYS A 219 2.25 0.03 -23.65
C LYS A 219 3.22 1.18 -23.37
N ASP A 220 2.93 2.00 -22.36
CA ASP A 220 3.69 3.21 -22.05
C ASP A 220 4.99 2.92 -21.30
N LEU A 221 5.04 1.75 -20.65
CA LEU A 221 6.28 1.19 -20.10
C LEU A 221 6.75 0.05 -21.02
N PRO A 222 8.04 -0.10 -21.30
CA PRO A 222 8.55 -1.14 -22.23
C PRO A 222 8.44 -2.55 -21.61
N ALA A 223 7.25 -2.96 -21.21
CA ALA A 223 6.98 -4.20 -20.49
C ALA A 223 5.61 -4.79 -20.88
N PRO A 224 5.44 -5.30 -22.13
CA PRO A 224 4.13 -5.74 -22.65
C PRO A 224 3.51 -6.89 -21.85
N ASP A 225 4.32 -7.73 -21.22
CA ASP A 225 3.90 -8.87 -20.38
C ASP A 225 3.96 -8.58 -18.88
N LEU A 226 4.02 -7.31 -18.48
CA LEU A 226 4.18 -6.91 -17.08
C LEU A 226 3.19 -7.63 -16.16
N PRO A 227 3.69 -8.41 -15.17
CA PRO A 227 2.83 -8.98 -14.13
C PRO A 227 2.14 -7.89 -13.33
N PHE A 228 0.85 -8.10 -13.03
CA PHE A 228 0.03 -7.08 -12.40
C PHE A 228 -0.77 -7.66 -11.24
N VAL A 229 -0.71 -7.02 -10.09
CA VAL A 229 -1.54 -7.33 -8.92
C VAL A 229 -2.57 -6.21 -8.72
N ILE A 230 -3.84 -6.58 -8.67
CA ILE A 230 -4.95 -5.71 -8.28
C ILE A 230 -5.25 -5.98 -6.81
N GLY A 231 -4.91 -5.03 -5.93
CA GLY A 231 -5.34 -5.06 -4.54
C GLY A 231 -6.82 -4.72 -4.44
N VAL A 232 -7.66 -5.74 -4.24
CA VAL A 232 -9.12 -5.57 -4.12
C VAL A 232 -9.46 -4.98 -2.74
N LEU A 233 -10.20 -3.86 -2.73
CA LEU A 233 -10.53 -3.10 -1.52
C LEU A 233 -11.22 -3.96 -0.47
N GLY A 234 -10.67 -3.97 0.75
CA GLY A 234 -11.12 -4.80 1.86
C GLY A 234 -11.79 -4.06 3.01
N VAL A 235 -11.97 -2.74 2.91
CA VAL A 235 -12.63 -1.95 3.95
C VAL A 235 -14.01 -2.50 4.26
N GLY A 236 -14.31 -2.72 5.54
CA GLY A 236 -15.52 -3.40 6.00
C GLY A 236 -15.39 -4.92 6.12
N GLY A 237 -14.23 -5.50 5.79
CA GLY A 237 -13.94 -6.93 6.00
C GLY A 237 -14.79 -7.88 5.17
N MET A 238 -14.85 -9.12 5.64
CA MET A 238 -15.61 -10.19 4.96
C MET A 238 -17.13 -10.02 5.08
N GLU A 239 -17.58 -9.28 6.08
CA GLU A 239 -19.00 -9.05 6.37
C GLU A 239 -19.61 -7.88 5.57
N ALA A 240 -18.82 -7.20 4.76
CA ALA A 240 -19.30 -6.10 3.90
C ALA A 240 -20.40 -6.60 2.93
N LYS A 241 -21.37 -5.73 2.66
CA LYS A 241 -22.55 -6.06 1.83
C LYS A 241 -22.84 -4.96 0.81
N GLY A 242 -23.79 -5.24 -0.10
CA GLY A 242 -24.31 -4.27 -1.05
C GLY A 242 -23.25 -3.74 -2.00
N HIS A 243 -23.25 -2.43 -2.23
CA HIS A 243 -22.37 -1.79 -3.21
C HIS A 243 -20.86 -2.03 -2.98
N ILE A 244 -20.43 -2.35 -1.76
CA ILE A 244 -19.04 -2.68 -1.47
C ILE A 244 -18.66 -4.02 -2.13
N VAL A 245 -19.55 -5.01 -2.08
CA VAL A 245 -19.34 -6.31 -2.75
C VAL A 245 -19.31 -6.14 -4.25
N ASN A 246 -20.32 -5.42 -4.81
CA ASN A 246 -20.37 -5.13 -6.26
C ASN A 246 -19.09 -4.43 -6.75
N PHE A 247 -18.53 -3.54 -5.94
CA PHE A 247 -17.29 -2.84 -6.28
C PHE A 247 -16.07 -3.78 -6.24
N ARG A 248 -15.98 -4.66 -5.26
CA ARG A 248 -14.91 -5.68 -5.17
C ARG A 248 -14.92 -6.62 -6.38
N GLU A 249 -16.11 -7.04 -6.80
CA GLU A 249 -16.30 -7.83 -8.02
C GLU A 249 -15.78 -7.07 -9.25
N ALA A 250 -16.15 -5.79 -9.35
CA ALA A 250 -15.68 -4.94 -10.45
C ALA A 250 -14.15 -4.74 -10.44
N MET A 251 -13.54 -4.60 -9.27
CA MET A 251 -12.07 -4.52 -9.14
C MET A 251 -11.39 -5.82 -9.58
N ALA A 252 -11.96 -6.97 -9.25
CA ALA A 252 -11.37 -8.28 -9.56
C ALA A 252 -11.60 -8.71 -11.01
N ALA A 253 -12.67 -8.23 -11.67
CA ALA A 253 -13.10 -8.67 -12.99
C ALA A 253 -12.02 -8.64 -14.09
N PRO A 254 -11.13 -7.63 -14.18
CA PRO A 254 -10.08 -7.62 -15.20
C PRO A 254 -9.15 -8.84 -15.13
N ALA A 255 -8.87 -9.37 -13.95
CA ALA A 255 -7.98 -10.54 -13.81
C ALA A 255 -8.53 -11.81 -14.49
N ALA A 256 -9.84 -11.86 -14.76
CA ALA A 256 -10.50 -12.98 -15.44
C ALA A 256 -10.51 -12.84 -16.98
N LEU A 257 -10.08 -11.70 -17.53
CA LEU A 257 -10.03 -11.50 -18.97
C LEU A 257 -9.00 -12.46 -19.63
N PRO A 258 -9.32 -13.07 -20.78
CA PRO A 258 -8.45 -14.05 -21.41
C PRO A 258 -7.01 -13.56 -21.65
N GLU A 259 -6.84 -12.32 -22.09
CA GLU A 259 -5.53 -11.69 -22.36
C GLU A 259 -4.71 -11.41 -21.08
N PHE A 260 -5.34 -11.42 -19.92
CA PHE A 260 -4.68 -11.18 -18.63
C PHE A 260 -4.40 -12.46 -17.84
N LYS A 261 -4.94 -13.60 -18.32
CA LYS A 261 -4.81 -14.89 -17.64
C LYS A 261 -3.34 -15.25 -17.39
N GLY A 262 -3.00 -15.56 -16.13
CA GLY A 262 -1.65 -15.92 -15.73
C GLY A 262 -0.66 -14.75 -15.63
N ARG A 263 -1.12 -13.50 -15.84
CA ARG A 263 -0.29 -12.29 -15.72
C ARG A 263 -0.93 -11.19 -14.87
N VAL A 264 -2.24 -11.25 -14.64
CA VAL A 264 -2.96 -10.32 -13.74
C VAL A 264 -3.64 -11.14 -12.65
N VAL A 265 -3.43 -10.75 -11.39
CA VAL A 265 -4.00 -11.44 -10.23
C VAL A 265 -4.73 -10.43 -9.35
N ALA A 266 -5.96 -10.75 -8.97
CA ALA A 266 -6.72 -9.98 -7.98
C ALA A 266 -6.45 -10.56 -6.58
N VAL A 267 -5.98 -9.72 -5.67
CA VAL A 267 -5.68 -10.09 -4.28
C VAL A 267 -6.69 -9.42 -3.35
N PRO A 268 -7.62 -10.16 -2.75
CA PRO A 268 -8.57 -9.61 -1.80
C PRO A 268 -7.87 -9.17 -0.52
N THR A 269 -8.12 -7.93 -0.07
CA THR A 269 -7.59 -7.41 1.18
C THR A 269 -8.61 -7.45 2.33
N ALA A 270 -9.84 -7.86 2.06
CA ALA A 270 -10.89 -8.04 3.06
C ALA A 270 -10.52 -9.01 4.21
N PRO A 271 -9.80 -10.12 3.97
CA PRO A 271 -9.34 -10.99 5.05
C PRO A 271 -8.38 -10.33 6.04
N PHE A 272 -7.76 -9.21 5.67
CA PHE A 272 -6.82 -8.48 6.53
C PHE A 272 -7.47 -7.35 7.34
N TRP A 273 -8.79 -7.13 7.15
CA TRP A 273 -9.55 -6.18 7.95
C TRP A 273 -9.59 -6.61 9.41
N ASP A 274 -9.21 -5.71 10.32
CA ASP A 274 -9.22 -6.02 11.74
C ASP A 274 -10.62 -5.83 12.34
N ALA A 275 -11.34 -6.93 12.54
CA ALA A 275 -12.71 -6.92 13.06
C ALA A 275 -12.80 -6.42 14.51
N ARG A 276 -11.77 -6.62 15.33
CA ARG A 276 -11.75 -6.16 16.73
C ARG A 276 -11.67 -4.64 16.78
N LEU A 277 -10.75 -4.06 16.03
CA LEU A 277 -10.64 -2.59 15.90
C LEU A 277 -11.88 -1.99 15.25
N ALA A 278 -12.46 -2.65 14.25
CA ALA A 278 -13.68 -2.20 13.59
C ALA A 278 -14.89 -2.16 14.55
N ALA A 279 -15.00 -3.12 15.46
CA ALA A 279 -16.04 -3.08 16.49
C ALA A 279 -15.90 -1.87 17.41
N ILE A 280 -14.67 -1.49 17.76
CA ILE A 280 -14.41 -0.29 18.55
C ILE A 280 -14.71 0.97 17.73
N ASP A 281 -14.31 1.03 16.46
CA ASP A 281 -14.62 2.15 15.55
C ASP A 281 -16.13 2.39 15.45
N ALA A 282 -16.92 1.32 15.36
CA ALA A 282 -18.39 1.41 15.36
C ALA A 282 -18.94 2.02 16.66
N LYS A 283 -18.42 1.65 17.82
CA LYS A 283 -18.79 2.26 19.12
C LYS A 283 -18.40 3.73 19.17
N LEU A 284 -17.20 4.08 18.72
CA LEU A 284 -16.74 5.48 18.63
C LEU A 284 -17.61 6.30 17.66
N GLY A 285 -18.05 5.67 16.56
CA GLY A 285 -19.00 6.27 15.61
C GLY A 285 -20.34 6.60 16.26
N GLN A 286 -20.89 5.73 17.10
CA GLN A 286 -22.13 5.99 17.86
C GLN A 286 -21.96 7.17 18.84
N ILE A 287 -20.84 7.22 19.56
CA ILE A 287 -20.53 8.33 20.46
C ILE A 287 -20.43 9.65 19.68
N LYS A 288 -19.76 9.66 18.54
CA LYS A 288 -19.64 10.83 17.66
C LYS A 288 -21.01 11.31 17.16
N ALA A 289 -21.86 10.39 16.70
CA ALA A 289 -23.21 10.72 16.24
C ALA A 289 -24.06 11.32 17.39
N LYS A 290 -23.98 10.75 18.59
CA LYS A 290 -24.66 11.30 19.78
C LYS A 290 -24.18 12.70 20.13
N ARG A 291 -22.85 12.95 20.13
CA ARG A 291 -22.29 14.28 20.36
C ARG A 291 -22.80 15.31 19.34
N GLN A 292 -22.89 14.93 18.07
CA GLN A 292 -23.43 15.82 17.03
C GLN A 292 -24.91 16.12 17.25
N GLN A 293 -25.71 15.11 17.66
CA GLN A 293 -27.12 15.29 18.00
C GLN A 293 -27.29 16.25 19.19
N LEU A 294 -26.52 16.02 20.27
CA LEU A 294 -26.55 16.85 21.46
C LEU A 294 -26.12 18.30 21.17
N GLY A 295 -25.06 18.46 20.34
CA GLY A 295 -24.59 19.78 19.90
C GLY A 295 -25.69 20.58 19.17
N LYS A 296 -26.51 19.94 18.33
CA LYS A 296 -27.68 20.58 17.70
C LYS A 296 -28.72 21.03 18.75
N GLN A 297 -29.02 20.18 19.74
CA GLN A 297 -29.97 20.53 20.80
C GLN A 297 -29.53 21.71 21.65
N VAL A 298 -28.20 21.83 21.88
CA VAL A 298 -27.62 23.00 22.57
C VAL A 298 -27.78 24.25 21.70
N GLN A 299 -27.54 24.19 20.39
CA GLN A 299 -27.75 25.33 19.47
C GLN A 299 -29.19 25.76 19.39
N GLU A 300 -30.12 24.82 19.51
CA GLU A 300 -31.56 25.08 19.51
C GLU A 300 -32.11 25.56 20.89
N GLY A 301 -31.26 25.72 21.90
CA GLY A 301 -31.64 26.12 23.28
C GLY A 301 -32.43 25.05 24.04
N LYS A 302 -32.44 23.77 23.56
CA LYS A 302 -33.18 22.66 24.17
C LYS A 302 -32.43 21.96 25.27
N LEU A 303 -31.11 22.18 25.33
CA LEU A 303 -30.20 21.51 26.26
C LEU A 303 -29.06 22.45 26.64
N THR A 304 -28.58 22.38 27.89
CA THR A 304 -27.36 23.09 28.26
C THR A 304 -26.12 22.33 27.76
N LYS A 305 -25.01 23.03 27.64
CA LYS A 305 -23.71 22.41 27.23
C LYS A 305 -23.27 21.39 28.26
N GLU A 306 -23.41 21.68 29.54
CA GLU A 306 -23.05 20.81 30.65
C GLU A 306 -23.83 19.48 30.61
N GLU A 307 -25.14 19.56 30.32
CA GLU A 307 -26.01 18.40 30.19
C GLU A 307 -25.64 17.56 28.95
N ALA A 308 -25.34 18.22 27.83
CA ALA A 308 -24.86 17.56 26.62
C ALA A 308 -23.54 16.79 26.85
N ASP A 309 -22.56 17.42 27.52
CA ASP A 309 -21.27 16.82 27.84
C ASP A 309 -21.42 15.65 28.81
N ARG A 310 -22.33 15.76 29.80
CA ARG A 310 -22.65 14.65 30.72
C ARG A 310 -23.20 13.44 29.98
N GLN A 311 -24.24 13.62 29.16
CA GLN A 311 -24.85 12.55 28.37
C GLN A 311 -23.84 11.89 27.41
N ALA A 312 -22.97 12.67 26.77
CA ALA A 312 -21.92 12.15 25.90
C ALA A 312 -20.89 11.32 26.65
N LYS A 313 -20.49 11.73 27.86
CA LYS A 313 -19.58 11.00 28.73
C LYS A 313 -20.21 9.70 29.25
N GLU A 314 -21.46 9.71 29.69
CA GLU A 314 -22.19 8.53 30.14
C GLU A 314 -22.27 7.48 29.01
N LEU A 315 -22.61 7.90 27.79
CA LEU A 315 -22.63 6.98 26.65
C LEU A 315 -21.24 6.41 26.36
N ALA A 316 -20.20 7.25 26.38
CA ALA A 316 -18.83 6.79 26.15
C ALA A 316 -18.40 5.75 27.19
N ALA A 317 -18.63 6.02 28.48
CA ALA A 317 -18.34 5.09 29.58
C ALA A 317 -19.11 3.76 29.46
N LYS A 318 -20.34 3.80 28.93
CA LYS A 318 -21.16 2.59 28.71
C LYS A 318 -20.65 1.74 27.54
N LEU A 319 -20.15 2.37 26.46
CA LEU A 319 -19.80 1.69 25.22
C LEU A 319 -18.33 1.24 25.15
N ILE A 320 -17.42 2.03 25.70
CA ILE A 320 -15.97 1.82 25.60
C ILE A 320 -15.43 1.36 26.93
N THR A 321 -14.85 0.18 26.95
CA THR A 321 -14.14 -0.34 28.13
C THR A 321 -12.69 0.10 28.15
N PRO A 322 -11.98 0.02 29.30
CA PRO A 322 -10.54 0.29 29.36
C PRO A 322 -9.73 -0.61 28.40
N GLU A 323 -10.18 -1.85 28.19
CA GLU A 323 -9.56 -2.78 27.23
C GLU A 323 -9.76 -2.33 25.80
N ASP A 324 -10.96 -1.81 25.44
CA ASP A 324 -11.23 -1.20 24.13
C ASP A 324 -10.30 0.00 23.86
N GLU A 325 -10.14 0.88 24.87
CA GLU A 325 -9.25 2.05 24.76
C GLU A 325 -7.78 1.63 24.55
N ALA A 326 -7.30 0.66 25.33
CA ALA A 326 -5.95 0.14 25.22
C ALA A 326 -5.72 -0.50 23.85
N LEU A 327 -6.67 -1.33 23.37
CA LEU A 327 -6.60 -1.97 22.08
C LEU A 327 -6.62 -0.96 20.92
N TRP A 328 -7.52 0.03 21.00
CA TRP A 328 -7.62 1.10 20.01
C TRP A 328 -6.33 1.89 19.88
N LYS A 329 -5.79 2.35 21.00
CA LYS A 329 -4.52 3.07 21.06
C LYS A 329 -3.35 2.26 20.50
N ARG A 330 -3.37 0.95 20.70
CA ARG A 330 -2.31 0.04 20.28
C ARG A 330 -2.39 -0.31 18.78
N GLY A 331 -3.61 -0.45 18.23
CA GLY A 331 -3.82 -1.02 16.90
C GLY A 331 -4.31 -0.05 15.84
N ALA A 332 -4.92 1.08 16.22
CA ALA A 332 -5.53 2.02 15.28
C ALA A 332 -4.82 3.38 15.28
N SER A 333 -4.67 3.98 14.11
CA SER A 333 -4.05 5.30 13.97
C SER A 333 -4.73 6.21 12.93
N ASN A 334 -5.77 5.71 12.26
CA ASN A 334 -6.51 6.46 11.23
C ASN A 334 -7.97 5.97 11.14
N ALA A 335 -8.76 6.54 10.23
CA ALA A 335 -10.16 6.21 10.01
C ALA A 335 -10.36 4.87 9.27
N GLY A 336 -11.61 4.36 9.31
CA GLY A 336 -11.98 3.08 8.70
C GLY A 336 -11.67 2.97 7.21
N TYR A 337 -11.87 4.03 6.42
CA TYR A 337 -11.53 4.03 4.99
C TYR A 337 -10.01 3.91 4.69
N HIS A 338 -9.17 4.09 5.70
CA HIS A 338 -7.74 3.80 5.68
C HIS A 338 -7.38 2.57 6.52
N TYR A 339 -8.26 1.56 6.54
CA TYR A 339 -8.08 0.33 7.31
C TYR A 339 -7.71 0.59 8.78
N LEU A 340 -8.34 1.63 9.36
CA LEU A 340 -8.11 2.09 10.74
C LEU A 340 -6.66 2.54 11.01
N GLY A 341 -5.85 2.69 9.96
CA GLY A 341 -4.41 2.92 10.11
C GLY A 341 -3.70 1.81 10.86
N CYS A 342 -4.18 0.57 10.74
CA CYS A 342 -3.64 -0.60 11.42
C CYS A 342 -2.41 -1.14 10.70
N ALA A 343 -1.25 -1.11 11.35
CA ALA A 343 0.00 -1.59 10.75
C ALA A 343 -0.05 -3.08 10.41
N LYS A 344 -0.76 -3.91 11.21
CA LYS A 344 -0.97 -5.33 10.92
C LYS A 344 -1.63 -5.53 9.56
N THR A 345 -2.68 -4.76 9.27
CA THR A 345 -3.41 -4.85 8.01
C THR A 345 -2.52 -4.47 6.80
N PHE A 346 -1.82 -3.35 6.87
CA PHE A 346 -0.92 -2.93 5.78
C PHE A 346 0.26 -3.88 5.59
N ALA A 347 0.79 -4.44 6.68
CA ALA A 347 1.87 -5.42 6.63
C ALA A 347 1.42 -6.73 5.95
N LEU A 348 0.22 -7.22 6.25
CA LEU A 348 -0.36 -8.40 5.60
C LEU A 348 -0.64 -8.14 4.11
N MET A 349 -1.13 -6.95 3.75
CA MET A 349 -1.35 -6.57 2.34
C MET A 349 -0.05 -6.60 1.55
N GLY A 350 0.99 -5.93 2.04
CA GLY A 350 2.27 -5.84 1.33
C GLY A 350 2.87 -7.22 1.10
N ARG A 351 2.84 -8.09 2.11
CA ARG A 351 3.27 -9.48 1.97
C ARG A 351 2.44 -10.26 0.95
N ALA A 352 1.10 -10.13 0.99
CA ALA A 352 0.22 -10.81 0.06
C ALA A 352 0.43 -10.37 -1.40
N PHE A 353 0.66 -9.08 -1.63
CA PHE A 353 0.96 -8.56 -2.97
C PHE A 353 2.30 -9.10 -3.49
N ALA A 354 3.32 -9.18 -2.64
CA ALA A 354 4.59 -9.81 -2.99
C ALA A 354 4.44 -11.30 -3.31
N ASP A 355 3.74 -12.04 -2.43
CA ASP A 355 3.51 -13.48 -2.62
C ASP A 355 2.69 -13.78 -3.90
N ALA A 356 1.80 -12.86 -4.32
CA ALA A 356 1.05 -12.97 -5.58
C ALA A 356 1.92 -12.67 -6.83
N LEU A 357 2.91 -11.77 -6.73
CA LEU A 357 3.80 -11.44 -7.85
C LEU A 357 4.95 -12.43 -8.03
N LEU A 358 5.44 -13.02 -6.95
CA LEU A 358 6.61 -13.93 -7.00
C LEU A 358 6.45 -15.10 -8.00
N PRO A 359 5.30 -15.82 -8.07
CA PRO A 359 5.10 -16.89 -9.03
C PRO A 359 5.03 -16.42 -10.49
N LEU A 360 4.76 -15.13 -10.71
CA LEU A 360 4.63 -14.53 -12.04
C LEU A 360 5.98 -14.02 -12.59
N GLN A 361 7.04 -14.09 -11.78
CA GLN A 361 8.38 -13.70 -12.22
C GLN A 361 8.91 -14.70 -13.27
N LYS A 362 9.60 -14.17 -14.28
CA LYS A 362 10.35 -15.02 -15.20
C LYS A 362 11.50 -15.70 -14.43
N PRO A 363 11.81 -16.95 -14.71
CA PRO A 363 12.93 -17.67 -14.09
C PRO A 363 14.25 -16.97 -14.28
#